data_9e709f343fce97c984b4ca4b6e56c93e
#
_entry.id   9e709f343fce97c984b4ca4b6e56c93e
#
_cell.length_a   1.000
_cell.length_b   1.000
_cell.length_c   1.000
_cell.angle_alpha   90.00
_cell.angle_beta   90.00
_cell.angle_gamma   90.00
#
_symmetry.space_group_name_H-M   'P 1'
#
loop_
_entity.id
_entity.type
_entity.pdbx_description
1 polymer ?
#
loop_
_entity_poly.entity_id
_entity_poly.type
_entity_poly.pdbx_seq_one_letter_code
_entity_poly.pdbx_strand_id
1 'polypeptide(L)'
;DLKNIDQENIETLKKGFENLKIHLENLKKFSNNIVVAINRFDQDTENELKTLEKLVEDLSLKAFECDVYHKGSEGCLDICKYIIEKSQEENNFKVLYDENLPIKEKIEVIAKEIYRASGVKYSKKALNEIKRINDLNSNNLPICIAKTQYSLSDDPKNLNPDSEYEITINDIKLNQGAGFIVALTQNILTMPGLPKRPAAYDIDIDENGNIIGLF
;
A
#
# COMPACT_ATOMS: atom_id res chain seq x y z
N ASP A 1 -15.24 9.05 -13.20
CA ASP A 1 -15.69 8.15 -14.26
C ASP A 1 -14.45 7.74 -15.07
N LEU A 2 -14.18 6.44 -15.19
CA LEU A 2 -13.02 5.91 -15.92
C LEU A 2 -12.95 6.38 -17.40
N LYS A 3 -14.06 6.81 -17.97
CA LYS A 3 -14.14 7.33 -19.35
C LYS A 3 -13.45 8.70 -19.56
N ASN A 4 -13.15 9.41 -18.47
CA ASN A 4 -12.57 10.75 -18.51
C ASN A 4 -11.23 10.82 -17.76
N ILE A 5 -10.56 9.67 -17.59
CA ILE A 5 -9.31 9.58 -16.83
C ILE A 5 -8.17 10.36 -17.53
N ASP A 6 -8.27 10.52 -18.85
CA ASP A 6 -7.28 11.23 -19.67
C ASP A 6 -7.51 12.76 -19.73
N GLN A 7 -8.50 13.28 -18.98
CA GLN A 7 -8.80 14.71 -18.94
C GLN A 7 -8.35 15.32 -17.63
N GLU A 8 -7.69 16.49 -17.71
CA GLU A 8 -7.32 17.26 -16.53
C GLU A 8 -8.52 17.44 -15.59
N ASN A 9 -8.33 17.06 -14.31
CA ASN A 9 -9.35 17.26 -13.29
C ASN A 9 -8.74 17.46 -11.89
N ILE A 10 -8.41 18.71 -11.59
CA ILE A 10 -7.80 19.12 -10.33
C ILE A 10 -8.67 18.80 -9.11
N GLU A 11 -10.00 18.92 -9.22
CA GLU A 11 -10.90 18.61 -8.10
C GLU A 11 -10.91 17.11 -7.77
N THR A 12 -10.88 16.27 -8.80
CA THR A 12 -10.79 14.80 -8.60
C THR A 12 -9.41 14.43 -8.06
N LEU A 13 -8.33 15.06 -8.55
CA LEU A 13 -6.97 14.87 -8.04
C LEU A 13 -6.89 15.19 -6.54
N LYS A 14 -7.43 16.34 -6.10
CA LYS A 14 -7.46 16.73 -4.69
C LYS A 14 -8.24 15.73 -3.82
N LYS A 15 -9.38 15.22 -4.33
CA LYS A 15 -10.12 14.17 -3.61
C LYS A 15 -9.33 12.87 -3.51
N GLY A 16 -8.63 12.47 -4.57
CA GLY A 16 -7.76 11.29 -4.59
C GLY A 16 -6.56 11.44 -3.67
N PHE A 17 -6.05 12.66 -3.50
CA PHE A 17 -4.93 12.97 -2.63
C PHE A 17 -5.16 12.58 -1.16
N GLU A 18 -6.41 12.57 -0.67
CA GLU A 18 -6.71 12.14 0.69
C GLU A 18 -6.23 10.70 0.97
N ASN A 19 -6.25 9.82 -0.04
CA ASN A 19 -5.68 8.47 0.11
C ASN A 19 -4.16 8.52 0.25
N LEU A 20 -3.47 9.29 -0.58
CA LEU A 20 -2.01 9.47 -0.48
C LEU A 20 -1.63 10.06 0.87
N LYS A 21 -2.35 11.07 1.33
CA LYS A 21 -2.14 11.71 2.64
C LYS A 21 -2.19 10.71 3.79
N ILE A 22 -3.18 9.80 3.79
CA ILE A 22 -3.26 8.72 4.79
C ILE A 22 -2.01 7.83 4.77
N HIS A 23 -1.53 7.46 3.58
CA HIS A 23 -0.32 6.66 3.47
C HIS A 23 0.92 7.42 3.97
N LEU A 24 1.03 8.71 3.69
CA LEU A 24 2.13 9.55 4.18
C LEU A 24 2.08 9.70 5.72
N GLU A 25 0.90 9.90 6.29
CA GLU A 25 0.71 9.93 7.74
C GLU A 25 1.07 8.58 8.40
N ASN A 26 0.75 7.46 7.74
CA ASN A 26 1.15 6.13 8.20
C ASN A 26 2.68 5.96 8.17
N LEU A 27 3.35 6.40 7.11
CA LEU A 27 4.82 6.34 7.00
C LEU A 27 5.51 7.20 8.05
N LYS A 28 4.95 8.37 8.40
CA LYS A 28 5.46 9.24 9.47
C LYS A 28 5.49 8.57 10.84
N LYS A 29 4.71 7.51 11.06
CA LYS A 29 4.75 6.71 12.29
C LYS A 29 6.04 5.89 12.41
N PHE A 30 6.70 5.61 11.28
CA PHE A 30 7.94 4.84 11.23
C PHE A 30 9.18 5.71 11.06
N SER A 31 9.13 6.74 10.23
CA SER A 31 10.26 7.62 9.95
C SER A 31 9.77 8.97 9.43
N ASN A 32 10.61 10.00 9.60
CA ASN A 32 10.41 11.31 8.98
C ASN A 32 11.10 11.43 7.61
N ASN A 33 11.95 10.46 7.25
CA ASN A 33 12.69 10.46 5.98
C ASN A 33 11.82 9.86 4.86
N ILE A 34 10.84 10.64 4.40
CA ILE A 34 9.85 10.25 3.41
C ILE A 34 10.01 11.13 2.18
N VAL A 35 9.93 10.51 1.01
CA VAL A 35 9.89 11.18 -0.29
C VAL A 35 8.78 10.58 -1.14
N VAL A 36 8.14 11.40 -1.96
CA VAL A 36 7.10 10.97 -2.90
C VAL A 36 7.68 10.97 -4.32
N ALA A 37 7.54 9.86 -5.02
CA ALA A 37 7.81 9.74 -6.44
C ALA A 37 6.49 9.83 -7.20
N ILE A 38 6.34 10.80 -8.09
CA ILE A 38 5.18 10.94 -8.97
C ILE A 38 5.54 10.23 -10.28
N ASN A 39 4.97 9.06 -10.51
CA ASN A 39 5.16 8.34 -11.77
C ASN A 39 4.37 9.04 -12.87
N ARG A 40 5.05 9.68 -13.81
CA ARG A 40 4.45 10.46 -14.89
C ARG A 40 3.94 9.56 -16.00
N PHE A 41 2.70 9.82 -16.45
CA PHE A 41 2.08 9.23 -17.63
C PHE A 41 1.88 10.28 -18.72
N ASP A 42 1.70 9.83 -19.97
CA ASP A 42 1.58 10.71 -21.15
C ASP A 42 0.43 11.71 -21.07
N GLN A 43 -0.66 11.34 -20.38
CA GLN A 43 -1.86 12.16 -20.24
C GLN A 43 -1.79 13.14 -19.07
N ASP A 44 -0.79 13.02 -18.19
CA ASP A 44 -0.67 13.88 -17.03
C ASP A 44 -0.34 15.31 -17.45
N THR A 45 -1.12 16.26 -16.98
CA THR A 45 -0.89 17.67 -17.27
C THR A 45 0.10 18.29 -16.29
N GLU A 46 0.83 19.31 -16.76
CA GLU A 46 1.75 20.08 -15.91
C GLU A 46 1.04 20.71 -14.70
N ASN A 47 -0.25 21.04 -14.85
CA ASN A 47 -1.05 21.62 -13.79
C ASN A 47 -1.40 20.60 -12.70
N GLU A 48 -1.71 19.36 -13.08
CA GLU A 48 -1.95 18.25 -12.15
C GLU A 48 -0.67 17.90 -11.39
N LEU A 49 0.46 17.76 -12.09
CA LEU A 49 1.75 17.45 -11.47
C LEU A 49 2.14 18.52 -10.44
N LYS A 50 2.10 19.81 -10.80
CA LYS A 50 2.39 20.93 -9.87
C LYS A 50 1.41 20.99 -8.71
N THR A 51 0.13 20.68 -8.96
CA THR A 51 -0.87 20.64 -7.89
C THR A 51 -0.54 19.55 -6.90
N LEU A 52 -0.18 18.35 -7.37
CA LEU A 52 0.19 17.22 -6.51
C LEU A 52 1.47 17.51 -5.71
N GLU A 53 2.51 18.06 -6.36
CA GLU A 53 3.73 18.49 -5.68
C GLU A 53 3.42 19.46 -4.53
N LYS A 54 2.60 20.49 -4.80
CA LYS A 54 2.21 21.47 -3.78
C LYS A 54 1.44 20.84 -2.63
N LEU A 55 0.51 19.92 -2.91
CA LEU A 55 -0.24 19.21 -1.87
C LEU A 55 0.68 18.36 -0.97
N VAL A 56 1.74 17.79 -1.52
CA VAL A 56 2.76 17.05 -0.75
C VAL A 56 3.63 18.01 0.06
N GLU A 57 4.02 19.16 -0.51
CA GLU A 57 4.78 20.21 0.17
C GLU A 57 4.02 20.79 1.37
N ASP A 58 2.70 20.96 1.26
CA ASP A 58 1.84 21.41 2.36
C ASP A 58 1.88 20.45 3.58
N LEU A 59 2.27 19.18 3.35
CA LEU A 59 2.53 18.19 4.41
C LEU A 59 3.99 18.22 4.91
N SER A 60 4.79 19.20 4.49
CA SER A 60 6.24 19.32 4.80
C SER A 60 7.05 18.12 4.28
N LEU A 61 6.66 17.57 3.15
CA LEU A 61 7.36 16.51 2.44
C LEU A 61 7.77 17.00 1.05
N LYS A 62 8.63 16.23 0.36
CA LYS A 62 8.99 16.50 -1.03
C LYS A 62 8.44 15.45 -1.97
N ALA A 63 7.96 15.91 -3.12
CA ALA A 63 7.61 15.09 -4.26
C ALA A 63 8.54 15.39 -5.43
N PHE A 64 8.76 14.39 -6.26
CA PHE A 64 9.55 14.50 -7.48
C PHE A 64 8.84 13.79 -8.62
N GLU A 65 8.80 14.43 -9.77
CA GLU A 65 8.37 13.80 -11.01
C GLU A 65 9.40 12.73 -11.42
N CYS A 66 8.90 11.57 -11.80
CA CYS A 66 9.69 10.43 -12.27
C CYS A 66 9.18 10.00 -13.65
N ASP A 67 9.93 10.37 -14.70
CA ASP A 67 9.63 10.08 -16.10
C ASP A 67 10.62 9.03 -16.66
N VAL A 68 10.71 7.90 -15.95
CA VAL A 68 11.66 6.84 -16.33
C VAL A 68 11.23 6.07 -17.58
N TYR A 69 9.93 6.10 -17.91
CA TYR A 69 9.41 5.44 -19.11
C TYR A 69 9.97 6.07 -20.39
N HIS A 70 10.01 7.41 -20.49
CA HIS A 70 10.50 8.12 -21.67
C HIS A 70 12.00 8.42 -21.62
N LYS A 71 12.53 8.70 -20.42
CA LYS A 71 13.89 9.22 -20.25
C LYS A 71 14.87 8.22 -19.64
N GLY A 72 14.41 7.00 -19.34
CA GLY A 72 15.23 6.02 -18.64
C GLY A 72 15.70 6.55 -17.28
N SER A 73 16.94 6.27 -16.92
CA SER A 73 17.52 6.70 -15.63
C SER A 73 17.60 8.22 -15.46
N GLU A 74 17.66 8.99 -16.54
CA GLU A 74 17.68 10.46 -16.48
C GLU A 74 16.37 11.03 -15.92
N GLY A 75 15.24 10.31 -16.12
CA GLY A 75 13.93 10.71 -15.64
C GLY A 75 13.73 10.65 -14.13
N CYS A 76 14.71 10.15 -13.35
CA CYS A 76 14.65 10.07 -11.89
C CYS A 76 15.87 10.60 -11.15
N LEU A 77 16.77 11.34 -11.83
CA LEU A 77 18.02 11.81 -11.23
C LEU A 77 17.82 12.71 -10.00
N ASP A 78 16.79 13.55 -10.02
CA ASP A 78 16.59 14.52 -8.93
C ASP A 78 16.07 13.83 -7.65
N ILE A 79 15.16 12.87 -7.76
CA ILE A 79 14.77 12.08 -6.60
C ILE A 79 15.95 11.23 -6.09
N CYS A 80 16.79 10.69 -6.97
CA CYS A 80 17.98 9.93 -6.57
C CYS A 80 18.95 10.79 -5.76
N LYS A 81 19.24 12.03 -6.20
CA LYS A 81 20.09 12.98 -5.45
C LYS A 81 19.49 13.25 -4.06
N TYR A 82 18.20 13.53 -4.00
CA TYR A 82 17.51 13.79 -2.75
C TYR A 82 17.56 12.59 -1.79
N ILE A 83 17.36 11.36 -2.29
CA ILE A 83 17.48 10.15 -1.47
C ILE A 83 18.89 10.00 -0.92
N ILE A 84 19.93 10.26 -1.74
CA ILE A 84 21.32 10.21 -1.29
C ILE A 84 21.57 11.23 -0.17
N GLU A 85 21.11 12.46 -0.31
CA GLU A 85 21.20 13.48 0.75
C GLU A 85 20.49 13.03 2.02
N LYS A 86 19.25 12.57 1.91
CA LYS A 86 18.45 12.07 3.03
C LYS A 86 19.05 10.84 3.72
N SER A 87 19.74 9.99 2.97
CA SER A 87 20.40 8.80 3.54
C SER A 87 21.59 9.14 4.45
N GLN A 88 22.11 10.37 4.39
CA GLN A 88 23.17 10.86 5.29
C GLN A 88 22.61 11.44 6.60
N GLU A 89 21.30 11.66 6.68
CA GLU A 89 20.67 12.15 7.92
C GLU A 89 20.56 11.04 8.97
N GLU A 90 20.38 11.44 10.22
CA GLU A 90 20.20 10.48 11.31
C GLU A 90 18.96 9.60 11.07
N ASN A 91 19.14 8.31 11.27
CA ASN A 91 18.04 7.35 11.17
C ASN A 91 17.14 7.45 12.41
N ASN A 92 15.92 7.91 12.21
CA ASN A 92 14.89 8.03 13.24
C ASN A 92 13.79 6.95 13.11
N PHE A 93 14.10 5.83 12.45
CA PHE A 93 13.16 4.73 12.29
C PHE A 93 12.75 4.14 13.64
N LYS A 94 11.46 3.87 13.79
CA LYS A 94 10.88 3.19 14.94
C LYS A 94 9.84 2.16 14.50
N VAL A 95 9.73 1.09 15.27
CA VAL A 95 8.70 0.07 15.06
C VAL A 95 7.34 0.56 15.58
N LEU A 96 6.26 0.03 15.00
CA LEU A 96 4.90 0.44 15.34
C LEU A 96 4.44 -0.08 16.70
N TYR A 97 4.93 -1.25 17.13
CA TYR A 97 4.57 -1.93 18.36
C TYR A 97 5.72 -2.79 18.88
N ASP A 98 5.66 -3.14 20.16
CA ASP A 98 6.60 -4.10 20.77
C ASP A 98 6.28 -5.54 20.30
N GLU A 99 7.28 -6.26 19.81
CA GLU A 99 7.15 -7.65 19.34
C GLU A 99 6.70 -8.63 20.46
N ASN A 100 6.86 -8.27 21.72
CA ASN A 100 6.43 -9.07 22.86
C ASN A 100 4.94 -8.94 23.18
N LEU A 101 4.22 -8.02 22.56
CA LEU A 101 2.77 -7.90 22.74
C LEU A 101 2.05 -9.19 22.31
N PRO A 102 0.91 -9.53 22.93
CA PRO A 102 0.04 -10.60 22.47
C PRO A 102 -0.37 -10.42 21.01
N ILE A 103 -0.54 -11.53 20.27
CA ILE A 103 -0.90 -11.52 18.85
C ILE A 103 -2.10 -10.61 18.55
N LYS A 104 -3.14 -10.68 19.38
CA LYS A 104 -4.34 -9.85 19.19
C LYS A 104 -4.04 -8.36 19.32
N GLU A 105 -3.24 -7.97 20.30
CA GLU A 105 -2.88 -6.57 20.52
C GLU A 105 -2.05 -6.02 19.35
N LYS A 106 -1.11 -6.81 18.82
CA LYS A 106 -0.36 -6.44 17.61
C LYS A 106 -1.28 -6.20 16.41
N ILE A 107 -2.25 -7.11 16.20
CA ILE A 107 -3.24 -6.99 15.11
C ILE A 107 -4.09 -5.75 15.33
N GLU A 108 -4.52 -5.47 16.56
CA GLU A 108 -5.30 -4.27 16.88
C GLU A 108 -4.53 -2.97 16.65
N VAL A 109 -3.24 -2.93 17.03
CA VAL A 109 -2.38 -1.77 16.76
C VAL A 109 -2.30 -1.51 15.26
N ILE A 110 -2.03 -2.53 14.45
CA ILE A 110 -1.97 -2.37 12.99
C ILE A 110 -3.34 -1.91 12.44
N ALA A 111 -4.43 -2.54 12.88
CA ALA A 111 -5.78 -2.21 12.41
C ALA A 111 -6.16 -0.74 12.72
N LYS A 112 -5.87 -0.28 13.92
CA LYS A 112 -6.19 1.09 14.36
C LYS A 112 -5.23 2.12 13.77
N GLU A 113 -3.93 1.87 13.90
CA GLU A 113 -2.91 2.86 13.56
C GLU A 113 -2.67 2.99 12.05
N ILE A 114 -2.72 1.89 11.29
CA ILE A 114 -2.42 1.89 9.86
C ILE A 114 -3.71 1.95 9.03
N TYR A 115 -4.70 1.15 9.41
CA TYR A 115 -5.94 1.05 8.65
C TYR A 115 -7.08 1.91 9.20
N ARG A 116 -6.90 2.61 10.33
CA ARG A 116 -7.91 3.48 10.96
C ARG A 116 -9.21 2.75 11.33
N ALA A 117 -9.16 1.43 11.51
CA ALA A 117 -10.30 0.65 11.93
C ALA A 117 -10.66 0.96 13.39
N SER A 118 -11.95 0.93 13.72
CA SER A 118 -12.45 1.10 15.09
C SER A 118 -12.16 -0.12 15.98
N GLY A 119 -11.96 -1.30 15.38
CA GLY A 119 -11.68 -2.54 16.09
C GLY A 119 -11.39 -3.71 15.17
N VAL A 120 -11.22 -4.90 15.80
CA VAL A 120 -10.95 -6.16 15.10
C VAL A 120 -11.88 -7.25 15.57
N LYS A 121 -12.50 -7.94 14.62
CA LYS A 121 -13.27 -9.16 14.85
C LYS A 121 -12.49 -10.40 14.48
N TYR A 122 -12.70 -11.50 15.18
CA TYR A 122 -12.01 -12.76 14.95
C TYR A 122 -12.99 -13.90 14.73
N SER A 123 -12.77 -14.70 13.71
CA SER A 123 -13.48 -15.96 13.54
C SER A 123 -13.06 -16.98 14.61
N LYS A 124 -13.87 -18.02 14.82
CA LYS A 124 -13.49 -19.15 15.69
C LYS A 124 -12.19 -19.83 15.22
N LYS A 125 -11.99 -19.91 13.90
CA LYS A 125 -10.79 -20.48 13.30
C LYS A 125 -9.55 -19.67 13.67
N ALA A 126 -9.61 -18.34 13.48
CA ALA A 126 -8.52 -17.45 13.84
C ALA A 126 -8.16 -17.53 15.33
N LEU A 127 -9.18 -17.57 16.20
CA LEU A 127 -8.95 -17.72 17.65
C LEU A 127 -8.26 -19.04 18.03
N ASN A 128 -8.63 -20.15 17.38
CA ASN A 128 -7.99 -21.44 17.61
C ASN A 128 -6.52 -21.43 17.14
N GLU A 129 -6.23 -20.79 15.99
CA GLU A 129 -4.86 -20.68 15.50
C GLU A 129 -3.99 -19.78 16.39
N ILE A 130 -4.54 -18.66 16.90
CA ILE A 130 -3.84 -17.84 17.90
C ILE A 130 -3.45 -18.69 19.12
N LYS A 131 -4.38 -19.48 19.64
CA LYS A 131 -4.08 -20.36 20.76
C LYS A 131 -2.96 -21.34 20.42
N ARG A 132 -3.03 -22.02 19.26
CA ARG A 132 -2.01 -22.96 18.81
C ARG A 132 -0.62 -22.29 18.68
N ILE A 133 -0.55 -21.06 18.16
CA ILE A 133 0.72 -20.32 18.02
C ILE A 133 1.29 -19.96 19.39
N ASN A 134 0.43 -19.57 20.34
CA ASN A 134 0.85 -19.32 21.72
C ASN A 134 1.41 -20.58 22.40
N ASP A 135 0.75 -21.73 22.20
CA ASP A 135 1.20 -23.02 22.74
C ASP A 135 2.58 -23.44 22.15
N LEU A 136 2.90 -22.96 20.94
CA LEU A 136 4.22 -23.14 20.29
C LEU A 136 5.28 -22.12 20.72
N ASN A 137 4.97 -21.19 21.62
CA ASN A 137 5.84 -20.09 22.03
C ASN A 137 6.36 -19.23 20.85
N SER A 138 5.55 -19.09 19.80
CA SER A 138 5.89 -18.30 18.59
C SER A 138 5.11 -16.97 18.52
N ASN A 139 4.60 -16.51 19.64
CA ASN A 139 3.79 -15.30 19.74
C ASN A 139 4.59 -13.99 19.61
N ASN A 140 5.93 -14.04 19.71
CA ASN A 140 6.83 -12.88 19.58
C ASN A 140 7.14 -12.49 18.11
N LEU A 141 6.58 -13.21 17.13
CA LEU A 141 6.80 -12.88 15.72
C LEU A 141 5.93 -11.68 15.28
N PRO A 142 6.42 -10.87 14.32
CA PRO A 142 5.65 -9.76 13.76
C PRO A 142 4.43 -10.23 12.97
N ILE A 143 3.46 -9.33 12.80
CA ILE A 143 2.20 -9.58 12.11
C ILE A 143 2.21 -8.95 10.72
N CYS A 144 1.79 -9.73 9.73
CA CYS A 144 1.44 -9.26 8.39
C CYS A 144 -0.07 -9.44 8.20
N ILE A 145 -0.81 -8.36 7.96
CA ILE A 145 -2.25 -8.44 7.65
C ILE A 145 -2.43 -8.55 6.14
N ALA A 146 -2.98 -9.68 5.68
CA ALA A 146 -3.37 -9.91 4.30
C ALA A 146 -4.83 -9.52 4.10
N LYS A 147 -5.07 -8.41 3.38
CA LYS A 147 -6.40 -7.85 3.09
C LYS A 147 -6.45 -7.33 1.65
N THR A 148 -7.61 -6.87 1.21
CA THR A 148 -7.76 -6.21 -0.09
C THR A 148 -6.82 -5.02 -0.24
N GLN A 149 -6.27 -4.82 -1.44
CA GLN A 149 -5.45 -3.66 -1.80
C GLN A 149 -6.29 -2.43 -2.20
N TYR A 150 -7.57 -2.60 -2.45
CA TYR A 150 -8.43 -1.53 -3.00
C TYR A 150 -9.00 -0.58 -1.93
N SER A 151 -8.92 -0.93 -0.66
CA SER A 151 -9.52 -0.15 0.43
C SER A 151 -8.65 -0.22 1.69
N LEU A 152 -8.77 0.76 2.57
CA LEU A 152 -8.21 0.68 3.93
C LEU A 152 -8.96 -0.35 4.79
N SER A 153 -10.28 -0.54 4.55
CA SER A 153 -11.07 -1.59 5.19
C SER A 153 -10.78 -2.98 4.61
N ASP A 154 -11.40 -4.02 5.12
CA ASP A 154 -11.37 -5.37 4.55
C ASP A 154 -12.46 -5.60 3.47
N ASP A 155 -13.30 -4.59 3.19
CA ASP A 155 -14.24 -4.58 2.08
C ASP A 155 -13.65 -3.80 0.89
N PRO A 156 -13.40 -4.46 -0.28
CA PRO A 156 -12.86 -3.80 -1.47
C PRO A 156 -13.79 -2.73 -2.07
N LYS A 157 -15.06 -2.71 -1.68
CA LYS A 157 -16.05 -1.72 -2.16
C LYS A 157 -16.12 -0.48 -1.26
N ASN A 158 -15.62 -0.55 -0.04
CA ASN A 158 -15.61 0.59 0.88
C ASN A 158 -14.38 1.48 0.59
N LEU A 159 -14.53 2.39 -0.36
CA LEU A 159 -13.47 3.31 -0.78
C LEU A 159 -13.42 4.61 0.02
N ASN A 160 -14.35 4.80 0.98
CA ASN A 160 -14.38 6.01 1.81
C ASN A 160 -13.41 5.85 2.99
N PRO A 161 -12.32 6.64 3.05
CA PRO A 161 -11.35 6.58 4.15
C PRO A 161 -11.91 7.05 5.50
N ASP A 162 -12.99 7.82 5.49
CA ASP A 162 -13.63 8.37 6.71
C ASP A 162 -14.74 7.49 7.24
N SER A 163 -15.03 6.34 6.62
CA SER A 163 -16.05 5.43 7.11
C SER A 163 -15.58 4.72 8.38
N GLU A 164 -16.52 4.50 9.32
CA GLU A 164 -16.27 3.66 10.49
C GLU A 164 -16.41 2.18 10.11
N TYR A 165 -15.41 1.36 10.42
CA TYR A 165 -15.42 -0.07 10.15
C TYR A 165 -14.52 -0.84 11.13
N GLU A 166 -14.77 -2.14 11.23
CA GLU A 166 -13.91 -3.09 11.92
C GLU A 166 -13.28 -4.05 10.89
N ILE A 167 -12.05 -4.49 11.14
CA ILE A 167 -11.38 -5.51 10.31
C ILE A 167 -11.72 -6.89 10.86
N THR A 168 -12.14 -7.81 9.98
CA THR A 168 -12.46 -9.19 10.37
C THR A 168 -11.33 -10.14 9.98
N ILE A 169 -10.67 -10.72 10.98
CA ILE A 169 -9.64 -11.74 10.78
C ILE A 169 -10.30 -13.12 10.73
N ASN A 170 -10.24 -13.76 9.56
CA ASN A 170 -10.84 -15.06 9.32
C ASN A 170 -9.92 -16.24 9.61
N ASP A 171 -8.63 -16.06 9.36
CA ASP A 171 -7.63 -17.10 9.54
C ASP A 171 -6.29 -16.49 9.95
N ILE A 172 -5.45 -17.30 10.59
CA ILE A 172 -4.09 -16.94 10.95
C ILE A 172 -3.15 -18.05 10.54
N LYS A 173 -2.04 -17.71 9.91
CA LYS A 173 -1.01 -18.65 9.47
C LYS A 173 0.33 -18.30 10.09
N LEU A 174 0.95 -19.27 10.74
CA LEU A 174 2.32 -19.17 11.21
C LEU A 174 3.29 -19.52 10.09
N ASN A 175 4.11 -18.57 9.66
CA ASN A 175 5.21 -18.78 8.73
C ASN A 175 6.55 -18.75 9.49
N GLN A 176 6.77 -19.75 10.31
CA GLN A 176 7.90 -19.80 11.25
C GLN A 176 9.26 -19.71 10.53
N GLY A 177 9.42 -20.38 9.39
CA GLY A 177 10.66 -20.33 8.60
C GLY A 177 10.96 -18.96 8.00
N ALA A 178 9.91 -18.13 7.77
CA ALA A 178 10.04 -16.77 7.30
C ALA A 178 10.02 -15.74 8.44
N GLY A 179 9.71 -16.15 9.67
CA GLY A 179 9.77 -15.32 10.85
C GLY A 179 8.61 -14.32 11.01
N PHE A 180 7.40 -14.66 10.56
CA PHE A 180 6.21 -13.80 10.76
C PHE A 180 4.90 -14.59 10.78
N ILE A 181 3.87 -13.96 11.31
CA ILE A 181 2.49 -14.47 11.36
C ILE A 181 1.65 -13.69 10.36
N VAL A 182 0.86 -14.39 9.53
CA VAL A 182 -0.09 -13.77 8.59
C VAL A 182 -1.50 -13.82 9.17
N ALA A 183 -2.12 -12.68 9.34
CA ALA A 183 -3.53 -12.53 9.66
C ALA A 183 -4.31 -12.28 8.37
N LEU A 184 -5.19 -13.21 7.98
CA LEU A 184 -5.96 -13.15 6.75
C LEU A 184 -7.36 -12.62 7.03
N THR A 185 -7.76 -11.60 6.28
CA THR A 185 -9.14 -11.12 6.25
C THR A 185 -10.01 -11.99 5.34
N GLN A 186 -11.27 -11.61 5.10
CA GLN A 186 -12.19 -12.39 4.26
C GLN A 186 -11.72 -12.41 2.80
N ASN A 187 -11.91 -13.56 2.15
CA ASN A 187 -11.78 -13.73 0.69
C ASN A 187 -10.41 -13.42 0.09
N ILE A 188 -9.34 -13.56 0.85
CA ILE A 188 -7.98 -13.38 0.32
C ILE A 188 -7.49 -14.68 -0.31
N LEU A 189 -7.24 -14.62 -1.61
CA LEU A 189 -6.55 -15.70 -2.32
C LEU A 189 -5.06 -15.63 -2.01
N THR A 190 -4.53 -16.72 -1.47
CA THR A 190 -3.09 -16.81 -1.12
C THR A 190 -2.19 -17.04 -2.32
N MET A 191 -2.77 -17.48 -3.43
CA MET A 191 -2.09 -17.60 -4.72
C MET A 191 -3.14 -17.46 -5.83
N PRO A 192 -3.04 -16.46 -6.71
CA PRO A 192 -3.89 -16.39 -7.89
C PRO A 192 -3.63 -17.59 -8.79
N GLY A 193 -4.70 -18.24 -9.26
CA GLY A 193 -4.60 -19.31 -10.24
C GLY A 193 -4.13 -18.74 -11.58
N LEU A 194 -3.12 -19.35 -12.18
CA LEU A 194 -2.72 -19.01 -13.55
C LEU A 194 -3.73 -19.62 -14.53
N PRO A 195 -4.16 -18.91 -15.59
CA PRO A 195 -5.02 -19.45 -16.61
C PRO A 195 -4.29 -20.56 -17.39
N LYS A 196 -5.04 -21.57 -17.87
CA LYS A 196 -4.47 -22.64 -18.70
C LYS A 196 -3.83 -22.11 -19.99
N ARG A 197 -4.37 -21.03 -20.54
CA ARG A 197 -3.80 -20.28 -21.66
C ARG A 197 -3.23 -18.96 -21.10
N PRO A 198 -1.90 -18.77 -21.11
CA PRO A 198 -1.28 -17.52 -20.69
C PRO A 198 -1.71 -16.34 -21.57
N ALA A 199 -1.95 -15.16 -20.98
CA ALA A 199 -2.24 -13.93 -21.71
C ALA A 199 -1.14 -13.56 -22.73
N ALA A 200 0.10 -13.96 -22.46
CA ALA A 200 1.24 -13.76 -23.35
C ALA A 200 1.06 -14.35 -24.76
N TYR A 201 0.15 -15.32 -24.96
CA TYR A 201 -0.15 -15.84 -26.29
C TYR A 201 -1.02 -14.91 -27.14
N ASP A 202 -1.68 -13.95 -26.51
CA ASP A 202 -2.59 -13.01 -27.16
C ASP A 202 -2.00 -11.59 -27.25
N ILE A 203 -0.88 -11.34 -26.55
CA ILE A 203 -0.17 -10.07 -26.60
C ILE A 203 0.71 -10.03 -27.86
N ASP A 204 0.51 -9.00 -28.68
CA ASP A 204 1.27 -8.77 -29.91
C ASP A 204 1.39 -7.26 -30.18
N ILE A 205 2.11 -6.89 -31.23
CA ILE A 205 2.28 -5.52 -31.70
C ILE A 205 1.67 -5.41 -33.09
N ASP A 206 0.77 -4.44 -33.28
CA ASP A 206 0.15 -4.19 -34.60
C ASP A 206 1.12 -3.52 -35.59
N GLU A 207 0.69 -3.36 -36.85
CA GLU A 207 1.50 -2.74 -37.91
C GLU A 207 1.88 -1.27 -37.62
N ASN A 208 1.19 -0.63 -36.69
CA ASN A 208 1.44 0.77 -36.27
C ASN A 208 2.30 0.86 -35.01
N GLY A 209 2.73 -0.28 -34.45
CA GLY A 209 3.54 -0.32 -33.22
C GLY A 209 2.73 -0.29 -31.92
N ASN A 210 1.39 -0.42 -31.98
CA ASN A 210 0.57 -0.46 -30.78
C ASN A 210 0.53 -1.86 -30.19
N ILE A 211 0.59 -1.95 -28.86
CA ILE A 211 0.45 -3.23 -28.14
C ILE A 211 -1.03 -3.63 -28.16
N ILE A 212 -1.32 -4.86 -28.60
CA ILE A 212 -2.66 -5.46 -28.63
C ILE A 212 -2.72 -6.69 -27.71
N GLY A 213 -3.93 -7.10 -27.28
CA GLY A 213 -4.13 -8.31 -26.47
C GLY A 213 -3.78 -8.20 -25.00
N LEU A 214 -3.56 -6.99 -24.46
CA LEU A 214 -3.32 -6.79 -23.03
C LEU A 214 -4.59 -6.97 -22.19
N PHE A 215 -5.78 -6.68 -22.75
CA PHE A 215 -7.11 -6.74 -22.10
C PHE A 215 -8.16 -7.26 -23.06
#